data_dbe31d8f51750a81ee3e99d1f11d4dc6
#
_entry.id   dbe31d8f51750a81ee3e99d1f11d4dc6
#
_cell.length_a   1.000
_cell.length_b   1.000
_cell.length_c   1.000
_cell.angle_alpha   90.00
_cell.angle_beta   90.00
_cell.angle_gamma   90.00
#
_symmetry.space_group_name_H-M   'P 1'
#
loop_
_entity.id
_entity.type
_entity.pdbx_description
1 polymer ?
#
loop_
_entity_poly.entity_id
_entity_poly.type
_entity_poly.pdbx_seq_one_letter_code
_entity_poly.pdbx_strand_id
1 'polypeptide(L)'
;MSRIRFTRRLPATVAVAGLALAVAACGGESSTSPEGTNAAAADDLKPNADLTKQSIQVTVWDGYLPEEFTKGAKDKLKVKDIKIALHATNEDAMAKLTASGDSGVDVAFVSGQYAQALNEQGLLEPIHPELIPNLANLYPEATQLSHDKGNKISVPYTWGTTGICYRTDLVKKKPTSWNDLLKPPAWADKKVTMMTTERWLALPALKALGYSVNTDKDEEIAKAKELLVAQKPHLLGYDDTTFGDKLKSGEAVMVEAWDGWCPTTDPKGNIAFEVPKEGSDLWVDTMVIMKSSKNKEAAHALINYILAPENHSWAAENINYKVPNKAAMERVKVPKGSLLGIKPDELLDGESIVDLGQASTKYTRLSTEVTAQS
;
A
#
# COMPACT_ATOMS: atom_id res chain seq x y z
N MET A 1 4.03 18.70 57.11
CA MET A 1 4.02 20.11 57.52
C MET A 1 4.78 20.90 56.48
N SER A 2 4.13 21.67 55.69
CA SER A 2 4.33 23.04 55.26
C SER A 2 3.37 23.36 54.12
N ARG A 3 2.45 24.23 54.40
CA ARG A 3 1.45 24.80 53.48
C ARG A 3 2.09 26.01 52.79
N ILE A 4 1.94 26.17 51.48
CA ILE A 4 2.11 27.48 50.84
C ILE A 4 0.88 27.78 50.00
N ARG A 5 0.44 29.01 50.11
CA ARG A 5 -0.87 29.60 49.82
C ARG A 5 -1.01 30.02 48.35
N PHE A 6 -2.23 29.91 47.87
CA PHE A 6 -2.80 30.59 46.70
C PHE A 6 -2.75 32.12 46.83
N THR A 7 -2.42 32.82 45.75
CA THR A 7 -2.88 34.20 45.52
C THR A 7 -3.46 34.36 44.13
N ARG A 8 -4.76 34.62 44.10
CA ARG A 8 -5.52 35.13 42.97
C ARG A 8 -5.09 36.58 42.65
N ARG A 9 -4.99 36.91 41.35
CA ARG A 9 -5.27 38.28 40.87
C ARG A 9 -6.01 38.21 39.53
N LEU A 10 -7.17 38.86 39.51
CA LEU A 10 -8.08 39.19 38.40
C LEU A 10 -7.84 40.66 37.98
N PRO A 11 -8.58 41.27 37.03
CA PRO A 11 -8.25 41.44 35.63
C PRO A 11 -8.04 42.92 35.25
N ALA A 12 -7.56 43.16 34.04
CA ALA A 12 -7.57 44.52 33.47
C ALA A 12 -8.28 44.53 32.12
N THR A 13 -9.44 45.11 32.15
CA THR A 13 -10.24 45.60 31.01
C THR A 13 -9.57 46.83 30.43
N VAL A 14 -9.44 46.89 29.07
CA VAL A 14 -9.24 48.17 28.37
C VAL A 14 -10.16 48.21 27.15
N ALA A 15 -10.75 49.37 27.01
CA ALA A 15 -11.91 49.71 26.26
C ALA A 15 -11.64 49.97 24.75
N VAL A 16 -12.71 49.88 24.03
CA VAL A 16 -13.07 50.27 22.66
C VAL A 16 -12.72 51.72 22.32
N ALA A 17 -12.22 51.97 21.13
CA ALA A 17 -12.44 53.23 20.39
C ALA A 17 -12.70 52.92 18.92
N GLY A 18 -13.95 53.09 18.52
CA GLY A 18 -14.37 53.08 17.16
C GLY A 18 -14.01 54.37 16.46
N LEU A 19 -13.74 54.27 15.18
CA LEU A 19 -13.82 55.42 14.25
C LEU A 19 -14.53 54.98 12.96
N ALA A 20 -15.75 55.47 12.81
CA ALA A 20 -16.51 55.39 11.59
C ALA A 20 -16.17 56.63 10.73
N LEU A 21 -15.95 56.47 9.45
CA LEU A 21 -16.08 57.53 8.46
C LEU A 21 -16.71 56.98 7.16
N ALA A 22 -17.72 57.73 6.75
CA ALA A 22 -18.68 57.37 5.73
C ALA A 22 -18.29 57.83 4.32
N VAL A 23 -18.69 57.07 3.36
CA VAL A 23 -19.40 57.32 2.08
C VAL A 23 -18.84 58.38 1.13
N ALA A 24 -18.55 57.92 -0.11
CA ALA A 24 -19.03 58.54 -1.33
C ALA A 24 -19.16 57.51 -2.46
N ALA A 25 -20.34 57.38 -3.00
CA ALA A 25 -20.71 56.54 -4.13
C ALA A 25 -20.28 57.20 -5.46
N CYS A 26 -19.91 56.40 -6.45
CA CYS A 26 -20.33 56.56 -7.83
C CYS A 26 -19.99 55.30 -8.67
N GLY A 27 -20.98 54.85 -9.35
CA GLY A 27 -21.29 53.78 -10.21
C GLY A 27 -20.25 53.29 -11.24
N GLY A 28 -20.43 52.04 -11.59
CA GLY A 28 -19.79 51.37 -12.71
C GLY A 28 -19.95 49.87 -12.56
N GLU A 29 -21.01 49.30 -13.16
CA GLU A 29 -21.15 47.88 -13.38
C GLU A 29 -19.98 47.36 -14.21
N SER A 30 -19.27 46.39 -13.67
CA SER A 30 -18.50 45.43 -14.49
C SER A 30 -18.35 44.16 -13.68
N SER A 31 -19.09 43.15 -14.08
CA SER A 31 -19.03 41.80 -13.62
C SER A 31 -17.66 41.21 -13.98
N THR A 32 -16.81 41.03 -12.98
CA THR A 32 -15.64 40.15 -13.07
C THR A 32 -15.71 39.17 -11.91
N SER A 33 -16.07 37.94 -12.27
CA SER A 33 -15.87 36.75 -11.41
C SER A 33 -14.39 36.68 -11.01
N PRO A 34 -14.08 36.28 -9.77
CA PRO A 34 -12.71 35.95 -9.44
C PRO A 34 -12.42 34.52 -9.98
N GLU A 35 -12.03 34.44 -11.23
CA GLU A 35 -11.18 33.31 -11.68
C GLU A 35 -9.78 33.61 -11.20
N GLY A 36 -9.29 32.73 -10.35
CA GLY A 36 -7.94 32.83 -9.85
C GLY A 36 -7.58 31.66 -8.92
N THR A 37 -7.91 30.42 -9.29
CA THR A 37 -7.12 29.30 -8.81
C THR A 37 -5.76 29.41 -9.47
N ASN A 38 -4.75 29.85 -8.70
CA ASN A 38 -3.36 29.65 -9.04
C ASN A 38 -3.12 28.14 -9.12
N ALA A 39 -3.33 27.54 -10.28
CA ALA A 39 -2.67 26.31 -10.66
C ALA A 39 -1.17 26.64 -10.59
N ALA A 40 -0.45 26.07 -9.63
CA ALA A 40 1.00 26.11 -9.66
C ALA A 40 1.41 25.64 -11.06
N ALA A 41 2.23 26.46 -11.75
CA ALA A 41 2.75 26.10 -13.06
C ALA A 41 3.35 24.71 -12.93
N ALA A 42 2.90 23.76 -13.77
CA ALA A 42 3.52 22.44 -13.84
C ALA A 42 5.01 22.67 -14.13
N ASP A 43 5.88 22.02 -13.37
CA ASP A 43 7.32 22.06 -13.62
C ASP A 43 7.57 21.60 -15.07
N ASP A 44 8.31 22.38 -15.86
CA ASP A 44 8.66 22.06 -17.26
C ASP A 44 9.74 20.97 -17.27
N LEU A 45 9.37 19.74 -16.93
CA LEU A 45 10.27 18.59 -16.87
C LEU A 45 10.68 18.16 -18.27
N LYS A 46 11.98 17.84 -18.45
CA LYS A 46 12.54 17.57 -19.77
C LYS A 46 12.91 16.10 -19.95
N PRO A 47 12.42 15.45 -21.03
CA PRO A 47 12.75 14.03 -21.32
C PRO A 47 14.27 13.75 -21.44
N ASN A 48 15.05 14.76 -21.82
CA ASN A 48 16.50 14.64 -22.00
C ASN A 48 17.29 15.51 -21.03
N ALA A 49 16.81 15.64 -19.78
CA ALA A 49 17.50 16.40 -18.74
C ALA A 49 18.88 15.80 -18.44
N ASP A 50 19.85 16.63 -18.06
CA ASP A 50 21.13 16.16 -17.53
C ASP A 50 20.94 15.65 -16.09
N LEU A 51 20.98 14.33 -15.93
CA LEU A 51 20.77 13.66 -14.64
C LEU A 51 22.07 13.55 -13.81
N THR A 52 23.23 13.93 -14.35
CA THR A 52 24.53 13.67 -13.70
C THR A 52 24.71 14.38 -12.36
N LYS A 53 23.93 15.42 -12.10
CA LYS A 53 23.93 16.16 -10.83
C LYS A 53 22.81 15.74 -9.89
N GLN A 54 21.85 14.95 -10.35
CA GLN A 54 20.69 14.52 -9.57
C GLN A 54 21.03 13.28 -8.74
N SER A 55 20.57 13.27 -7.50
CA SER A 55 20.68 12.12 -6.58
C SER A 55 19.30 11.73 -6.12
N ILE A 56 18.94 10.47 -6.27
CA ILE A 56 17.59 9.97 -5.96
C ILE A 56 17.60 9.33 -4.58
N GLN A 57 16.73 9.80 -3.70
CA GLN A 57 16.43 9.16 -2.42
C GLN A 57 15.16 8.35 -2.55
N VAL A 58 15.27 7.03 -2.37
CA VAL A 58 14.14 6.08 -2.46
C VAL A 58 13.78 5.56 -1.08
N THR A 59 12.49 5.45 -0.75
CA THR A 59 12.04 4.66 0.39
C THR A 59 11.23 3.46 -0.10
N VAL A 60 11.52 2.27 0.43
CA VAL A 60 11.01 1.00 -0.11
C VAL A 60 11.10 -0.11 0.93
N TRP A 61 10.30 -1.17 0.77
CA TRP A 61 10.43 -2.39 1.58
C TRP A 61 11.75 -3.14 1.28
N ASP A 62 12.24 -3.87 2.28
CA ASP A 62 13.39 -4.73 2.10
C ASP A 62 13.16 -5.76 0.97
N GLY A 63 14.20 -6.02 0.19
CA GLY A 63 14.15 -6.98 -0.92
C GLY A 63 13.50 -6.46 -2.23
N TYR A 64 12.82 -5.31 -2.23
CA TYR A 64 12.16 -4.80 -3.44
C TYR A 64 13.12 -4.18 -4.45
N LEU A 65 14.20 -3.52 -4.00
CA LEU A 65 15.26 -2.94 -4.84
C LEU A 65 16.62 -3.27 -4.23
N PRO A 66 17.26 -4.38 -4.58
CA PRO A 66 18.57 -4.74 -4.05
C PRO A 66 19.68 -3.84 -4.60
N GLU A 67 20.85 -3.90 -3.97
CA GLU A 67 21.98 -3.05 -4.29
C GLU A 67 22.45 -3.20 -5.75
N GLU A 68 22.49 -4.41 -6.27
CA GLU A 68 22.89 -4.67 -7.66
C GLU A 68 21.95 -3.99 -8.66
N PHE A 69 20.64 -3.98 -8.37
CA PHE A 69 19.66 -3.33 -9.20
C PHE A 69 19.84 -1.82 -9.21
N THR A 70 20.02 -1.21 -8.02
CA THR A 70 20.23 0.23 -7.89
C THR A 70 21.55 0.68 -8.50
N LYS A 71 22.60 -0.15 -8.41
CA LYS A 71 23.87 0.08 -9.08
C LYS A 71 23.71 0.08 -10.62
N GLY A 72 23.00 -0.92 -11.16
CA GLY A 72 22.68 -0.98 -12.60
C GLY A 72 21.89 0.24 -13.07
N ALA A 73 20.90 0.67 -12.29
CA ALA A 73 20.13 1.88 -12.56
C ALA A 73 21.02 3.14 -12.57
N LYS A 74 21.86 3.31 -11.56
CA LYS A 74 22.80 4.43 -11.46
C LYS A 74 23.73 4.52 -12.66
N ASP A 75 24.32 3.39 -13.06
CA ASP A 75 25.25 3.32 -14.19
C ASP A 75 24.54 3.62 -15.52
N LYS A 76 23.32 3.09 -15.71
CA LYS A 76 22.54 3.29 -16.93
C LYS A 76 22.01 4.71 -17.07
N LEU A 77 21.48 5.28 -15.98
CA LEU A 77 20.88 6.61 -15.95
C LEU A 77 21.91 7.72 -15.80
N LYS A 78 23.15 7.38 -15.42
CA LYS A 78 24.23 8.32 -15.13
C LYS A 78 23.85 9.37 -14.07
N VAL A 79 22.99 9.01 -13.13
CA VAL A 79 22.68 9.86 -11.98
C VAL A 79 23.86 9.89 -11.02
N LYS A 80 23.97 10.96 -10.25
CA LYS A 80 25.03 11.13 -9.26
C LYS A 80 25.00 10.02 -8.21
N ASP A 81 23.81 9.70 -7.69
CA ASP A 81 23.63 8.66 -6.68
C ASP A 81 22.18 8.17 -6.62
N ILE A 82 21.98 6.93 -6.11
CA ILE A 82 20.68 6.38 -5.72
C ILE A 82 20.83 5.82 -4.31
N LYS A 83 20.09 6.37 -3.36
CA LYS A 83 20.13 5.97 -1.95
C LYS A 83 18.81 5.30 -1.57
N ILE A 84 18.91 4.15 -0.94
CA ILE A 84 17.77 3.39 -0.45
C ILE A 84 17.63 3.60 1.06
N ALA A 85 16.42 3.94 1.48
CA ALA A 85 16.00 3.91 2.88
C ALA A 85 14.88 2.87 3.03
N LEU A 86 15.05 1.92 3.92
CA LEU A 86 14.04 0.89 4.14
C LEU A 86 12.96 1.41 5.08
N HIS A 87 11.74 0.92 4.86
CA HIS A 87 10.63 0.99 5.81
C HIS A 87 10.05 -0.42 5.98
N ALA A 88 9.51 -0.71 7.16
CA ALA A 88 8.95 -2.03 7.45
C ALA A 88 7.47 -2.10 7.04
N THR A 89 6.71 -1.02 7.24
CA THR A 89 5.27 -0.93 6.96
C THR A 89 4.92 0.32 6.15
N ASN A 90 3.73 0.34 5.57
CA ASN A 90 3.21 1.56 4.92
C ASN A 90 3.08 2.71 5.93
N GLU A 91 2.71 2.42 7.18
CA GLU A 91 2.56 3.40 8.25
C GLU A 91 3.89 4.08 8.59
N ASP A 92 4.99 3.31 8.62
CA ASP A 92 6.35 3.85 8.78
C ASP A 92 6.72 4.78 7.61
N ALA A 93 6.39 4.36 6.38
CA ALA A 93 6.59 5.20 5.20
C ALA A 93 5.78 6.49 5.30
N MET A 94 4.47 6.38 5.63
CA MET A 94 3.57 7.54 5.76
C MET A 94 4.05 8.50 6.85
N ALA A 95 4.45 8.01 8.02
CA ALA A 95 4.96 8.83 9.10
C ALA A 95 6.16 9.68 8.64
N LYS A 96 7.06 9.11 7.84
CA LYS A 96 8.21 9.81 7.26
C LYS A 96 7.79 10.80 6.17
N LEU A 97 6.91 10.38 5.25
CA LEU A 97 6.54 11.18 4.06
C LEU A 97 5.67 12.38 4.43
N THR A 98 4.91 12.30 5.53
CA THR A 98 3.99 13.37 5.99
C THR A 98 4.54 14.23 7.11
N ALA A 99 5.67 13.87 7.74
CA ALA A 99 6.21 14.54 8.94
C ALA A 99 6.64 16.00 8.73
N SER A 100 6.96 16.38 7.49
CA SER A 100 7.40 17.74 7.13
C SER A 100 7.04 18.03 5.66
N GLY A 101 6.99 19.30 5.28
CA GLY A 101 6.74 19.69 3.89
C GLY A 101 7.78 19.18 2.87
N ASP A 102 8.95 18.76 3.33
CA ASP A 102 9.99 18.09 2.54
C ASP A 102 10.51 16.88 3.32
N SER A 103 10.13 15.69 2.89
CA SER A 103 10.57 14.43 3.49
C SER A 103 12.00 14.03 3.12
N GLY A 104 12.61 14.74 2.16
CA GLY A 104 13.89 14.37 1.56
C GLY A 104 13.83 13.09 0.72
N VAL A 105 12.64 12.59 0.40
CA VAL A 105 12.40 11.41 -0.45
C VAL A 105 11.98 11.87 -1.83
N ASP A 106 12.55 11.28 -2.87
CA ASP A 106 12.18 11.53 -4.25
C ASP A 106 11.15 10.52 -4.76
N VAL A 107 11.41 9.22 -4.53
CA VAL A 107 10.54 8.11 -4.91
C VAL A 107 10.17 7.29 -3.67
N ALA A 108 8.89 7.03 -3.48
CA ALA A 108 8.42 6.13 -2.43
C ALA A 108 7.65 4.95 -3.03
N PHE A 109 7.89 3.76 -2.46
CA PHE A 109 7.07 2.59 -2.70
C PHE A 109 6.04 2.51 -1.58
N VAL A 110 4.78 2.49 -1.94
CA VAL A 110 3.65 2.40 -0.99
C VAL A 110 2.51 1.63 -1.65
N SER A 111 1.63 1.02 -0.86
CA SER A 111 0.43 0.40 -1.43
C SER A 111 -0.56 1.46 -1.93
N GLY A 112 -1.40 1.09 -2.90
CA GLY A 112 -2.25 2.01 -3.67
C GLY A 112 -3.12 2.95 -2.82
N GLN A 113 -3.71 2.46 -1.71
CA GLN A 113 -4.51 3.27 -0.78
C GLN A 113 -3.68 4.38 -0.10
N TYR A 114 -2.40 4.13 0.15
CA TYR A 114 -1.50 5.14 0.73
C TYR A 114 -1.02 6.15 -0.32
N ALA A 115 -0.87 5.72 -1.58
CA ALA A 115 -0.66 6.66 -2.69
C ALA A 115 -1.85 7.61 -2.84
N GLN A 116 -3.08 7.08 -2.72
CA GLN A 116 -4.30 7.89 -2.71
C GLN A 116 -4.29 8.91 -1.56
N ALA A 117 -4.00 8.47 -0.34
CA ALA A 117 -3.93 9.33 0.84
C ALA A 117 -2.85 10.43 0.71
N LEU A 118 -1.68 10.13 0.15
CA LEU A 118 -0.62 11.12 -0.11
C LEU A 118 -1.08 12.14 -1.16
N ASN A 119 -1.79 11.69 -2.20
CA ASN A 119 -2.32 12.58 -3.23
C ASN A 119 -3.39 13.53 -2.69
N GLU A 120 -4.30 13.05 -1.84
CA GLU A 120 -5.33 13.88 -1.19
C GLU A 120 -4.72 14.96 -0.30
N GLN A 121 -3.55 14.69 0.28
CA GLN A 121 -2.76 15.67 1.02
C GLN A 121 -1.94 16.63 0.13
N GLY A 122 -1.98 16.44 -1.20
CA GLY A 122 -1.24 17.25 -2.16
C GLY A 122 0.28 17.05 -2.12
N LEU A 123 0.75 15.87 -1.68
CA LEU A 123 2.16 15.55 -1.47
C LEU A 123 2.82 14.84 -2.67
N LEU A 124 2.05 14.48 -3.69
CA LEU A 124 2.58 13.79 -4.86
C LEU A 124 2.81 14.73 -6.05
N GLU A 125 3.84 14.43 -6.80
CA GLU A 125 4.06 14.93 -8.15
C GLU A 125 3.23 14.12 -9.13
N PRO A 126 2.52 14.73 -10.08
CA PRO A 126 1.88 13.99 -11.16
C PRO A 126 2.89 13.16 -11.96
N ILE A 127 2.47 12.01 -12.42
CA ILE A 127 3.26 11.20 -13.36
C ILE A 127 3.22 11.85 -14.74
N HIS A 128 4.39 12.02 -15.32
CA HIS A 128 4.60 12.55 -16.68
C HIS A 128 4.86 11.39 -17.65
N PRO A 129 3.85 10.90 -18.39
CA PRO A 129 3.98 9.70 -19.23
C PRO A 129 5.07 9.84 -20.30
N GLU A 130 5.33 11.06 -20.79
CA GLU A 130 6.38 11.35 -21.77
C GLU A 130 7.80 11.07 -21.22
N LEU A 131 7.97 11.05 -19.89
CA LEU A 131 9.21 10.71 -19.21
C LEU A 131 9.30 9.21 -18.89
N ILE A 132 8.21 8.47 -19.02
CA ILE A 132 8.12 7.04 -18.69
C ILE A 132 7.54 6.24 -19.86
N PRO A 133 8.23 6.16 -21.02
CA PRO A 133 7.72 5.44 -22.19
C PRO A 133 7.43 3.96 -21.90
N ASN A 134 8.08 3.33 -20.91
CA ASN A 134 7.82 1.95 -20.50
C ASN A 134 6.46 1.73 -19.82
N LEU A 135 5.66 2.78 -19.55
CA LEU A 135 4.25 2.61 -19.18
C LEU A 135 3.45 1.82 -20.23
N ALA A 136 3.87 1.90 -21.51
CA ALA A 136 3.28 1.12 -22.58
C ALA A 136 3.42 -0.40 -22.41
N ASN A 137 4.31 -0.87 -21.54
CA ASN A 137 4.51 -2.27 -21.24
C ASN A 137 3.53 -2.84 -20.21
N LEU A 138 2.75 -1.98 -19.53
CA LEU A 138 1.78 -2.41 -18.53
C LEU A 138 0.62 -3.16 -19.17
N TYR A 139 -0.02 -4.04 -18.37
CA TYR A 139 -1.32 -4.58 -18.75
C TYR A 139 -2.35 -3.45 -18.83
N PRO A 140 -3.32 -3.50 -19.78
CA PRO A 140 -4.41 -2.51 -19.83
C PRO A 140 -5.14 -2.38 -18.47
N GLU A 141 -5.33 -3.47 -17.76
CA GLU A 141 -5.96 -3.57 -16.46
C GLU A 141 -5.22 -2.73 -15.40
N ALA A 142 -3.89 -2.69 -15.48
CA ALA A 142 -3.06 -1.90 -14.56
C ALA A 142 -3.19 -0.39 -14.72
N THR A 143 -3.89 0.08 -15.78
CA THR A 143 -4.25 1.49 -15.97
C THR A 143 -5.65 1.82 -15.43
N GLN A 144 -6.39 0.84 -14.92
CA GLN A 144 -7.78 1.01 -14.45
C GLN A 144 -7.92 0.78 -12.93
N LEU A 145 -6.81 0.77 -12.22
CA LEU A 145 -6.77 0.56 -10.76
C LEU A 145 -7.58 1.64 -10.04
N SER A 146 -8.35 1.25 -9.04
CA SER A 146 -9.32 2.14 -8.37
C SER A 146 -8.67 3.32 -7.65
N HIS A 147 -7.45 3.14 -7.14
CA HIS A 147 -6.71 4.20 -6.45
C HIS A 147 -6.11 5.25 -7.42
N ASP A 148 -5.89 4.90 -8.70
CA ASP A 148 -5.28 5.81 -9.68
C ASP A 148 -5.59 5.41 -11.13
N LYS A 149 -6.77 5.78 -11.64
CA LYS A 149 -7.13 5.52 -13.03
C LYS A 149 -6.28 6.33 -13.98
N GLY A 150 -5.57 5.62 -14.87
CA GLY A 150 -4.71 6.22 -15.90
C GLY A 150 -3.29 6.50 -15.41
N ASN A 151 -2.88 5.99 -14.26
CA ASN A 151 -1.53 6.14 -13.70
C ASN A 151 -1.08 7.61 -13.64
N LYS A 152 -1.94 8.47 -13.06
CA LYS A 152 -1.73 9.93 -13.02
C LYS A 152 -0.84 10.38 -11.87
N ILE A 153 -0.84 9.62 -10.77
CA ILE A 153 -0.13 9.96 -9.53
C ILE A 153 0.80 8.84 -9.05
N SER A 154 0.67 7.66 -9.64
CA SER A 154 1.42 6.47 -9.24
C SER A 154 1.68 5.54 -10.41
N VAL A 155 2.70 4.69 -10.27
CA VAL A 155 3.01 3.66 -11.25
C VAL A 155 3.03 2.31 -10.53
N PRO A 156 2.17 1.34 -10.90
CA PRO A 156 2.09 0.07 -10.22
C PRO A 156 3.38 -0.75 -10.41
N TYR A 157 3.85 -1.33 -9.31
CA TYR A 157 5.08 -2.13 -9.26
C TYR A 157 4.80 -3.62 -9.11
N THR A 158 4.02 -4.00 -8.10
CA THR A 158 3.55 -5.38 -7.91
C THR A 158 2.06 -5.37 -7.59
N TRP A 159 1.39 -6.49 -7.84
CA TRP A 159 0.00 -6.70 -7.48
C TRP A 159 -0.28 -8.16 -7.14
N GLY A 160 -1.33 -8.40 -6.39
CA GLY A 160 -1.72 -9.73 -5.98
C GLY A 160 -3.02 -9.75 -5.18
N THR A 161 -3.26 -10.86 -4.51
CA THR A 161 -4.45 -11.09 -3.69
C THR A 161 -4.08 -11.82 -2.41
N THR A 162 -4.98 -11.82 -1.45
CA THR A 162 -4.86 -12.53 -0.19
C THR A 162 -5.71 -13.80 -0.24
N GLY A 163 -5.25 -14.85 0.43
CA GLY A 163 -5.98 -16.11 0.45
C GLY A 163 -5.53 -17.05 1.55
N ILE A 164 -5.93 -18.29 1.42
CA ILE A 164 -5.55 -19.38 2.33
C ILE A 164 -4.42 -20.17 1.70
N CYS A 165 -3.24 -20.09 2.30
CA CYS A 165 -2.12 -20.97 1.97
C CYS A 165 -2.18 -22.20 2.91
N TYR A 166 -2.07 -23.43 2.38
CA TYR A 166 -2.34 -24.62 3.16
C TYR A 166 -1.55 -25.85 2.73
N ARG A 167 -1.36 -26.78 3.66
CA ARG A 167 -0.74 -28.10 3.45
C ARG A 167 -1.74 -29.10 2.92
N THR A 168 -1.58 -29.49 1.66
CA THR A 168 -2.49 -30.44 0.97
C THR A 168 -2.48 -31.84 1.57
N ASP A 169 -1.39 -32.23 2.21
CA ASP A 169 -1.19 -33.53 2.85
C ASP A 169 -1.64 -33.57 4.32
N LEU A 170 -1.84 -32.41 4.96
CA LEU A 170 -2.25 -32.33 6.37
C LEU A 170 -3.70 -31.90 6.56
N VAL A 171 -4.30 -31.18 5.59
CA VAL A 171 -5.72 -30.83 5.64
C VAL A 171 -6.58 -32.04 5.29
N LYS A 172 -7.65 -32.28 6.07
CA LYS A 172 -8.61 -33.35 5.78
C LYS A 172 -9.60 -33.01 4.67
N LYS A 173 -9.74 -31.70 4.40
CA LYS A 173 -10.60 -31.15 3.36
C LYS A 173 -9.93 -29.87 2.82
N LYS A 174 -9.95 -29.68 1.51
CA LYS A 174 -9.49 -28.43 0.87
C LYS A 174 -10.26 -27.24 1.45
N PRO A 175 -9.57 -26.19 1.97
CA PRO A 175 -10.24 -24.97 2.40
C PRO A 175 -10.83 -24.26 1.17
N THR A 176 -12.02 -23.69 1.30
CA THR A 176 -12.73 -22.98 0.23
C THR A 176 -13.48 -21.75 0.72
N SER A 177 -13.38 -21.45 2.01
CA SER A 177 -14.10 -20.38 2.68
C SER A 177 -13.21 -19.75 3.73
N TRP A 178 -13.32 -18.44 3.94
CA TRP A 178 -12.68 -17.78 5.07
C TRP A 178 -13.09 -18.37 6.42
N ASN A 179 -14.27 -18.99 6.49
CA ASN A 179 -14.70 -19.71 7.70
C ASN A 179 -13.80 -20.90 8.02
N ASP A 180 -13.06 -21.47 7.08
CA ASP A 180 -12.11 -22.56 7.35
C ASP A 180 -10.93 -22.09 8.21
N LEU A 181 -10.58 -20.77 8.15
CA LEU A 181 -9.62 -20.14 9.08
C LEU A 181 -10.31 -19.59 10.33
N LEU A 182 -11.46 -18.94 10.18
CA LEU A 182 -12.14 -18.23 11.27
C LEU A 182 -12.79 -19.17 12.28
N LYS A 183 -13.19 -20.36 11.86
CA LYS A 183 -13.77 -21.42 12.67
C LYS A 183 -13.08 -22.74 12.33
N PRO A 184 -11.78 -22.86 12.63
CA PRO A 184 -11.02 -24.02 12.20
C PRO A 184 -11.63 -25.32 12.79
N PRO A 185 -11.70 -26.38 11.97
CA PRO A 185 -12.18 -27.67 12.45
C PRO A 185 -11.20 -28.25 13.49
N ALA A 186 -11.66 -29.14 14.35
CA ALA A 186 -10.88 -29.70 15.47
C ALA A 186 -9.48 -30.24 15.08
N TRP A 187 -9.32 -30.75 13.87
CA TRP A 187 -8.01 -31.25 13.39
C TRP A 187 -7.04 -30.11 13.05
N ALA A 188 -7.52 -28.88 12.84
CA ALA A 188 -6.74 -27.68 12.56
C ALA A 188 -6.66 -26.73 13.78
N ASP A 189 -7.29 -27.08 14.90
CA ASP A 189 -7.25 -26.27 16.12
C ASP A 189 -5.80 -26.03 16.56
N LYS A 190 -5.46 -24.75 16.80
CA LYS A 190 -4.09 -24.30 17.13
C LYS A 190 -3.03 -24.62 16.07
N LYS A 191 -3.45 -24.75 14.80
CA LYS A 191 -2.57 -24.94 13.63
C LYS A 191 -2.86 -23.97 12.50
N VAL A 192 -3.51 -22.86 12.82
CA VAL A 192 -3.89 -21.80 11.88
C VAL A 192 -3.22 -20.51 12.32
N THR A 193 -2.70 -19.74 11.36
CA THR A 193 -2.21 -18.36 11.62
C THR A 193 -3.00 -17.35 10.84
N MET A 194 -3.10 -16.14 11.39
CA MET A 194 -3.67 -14.96 10.76
C MET A 194 -2.64 -13.85 10.72
N MET A 195 -2.80 -12.91 9.81
CA MET A 195 -1.98 -11.70 9.76
C MET A 195 -2.38 -10.71 10.86
N THR A 196 -1.49 -9.76 11.17
CA THR A 196 -1.76 -8.63 12.09
C THR A 196 -1.97 -7.31 11.39
N THR A 197 -1.47 -7.19 10.14
CA THR A 197 -1.61 -5.99 9.33
C THR A 197 -3.08 -5.62 9.19
N GLU A 198 -3.43 -4.41 9.62
CA GLU A 198 -4.78 -3.97 10.01
C GLU A 198 -5.92 -4.36 9.06
N ARG A 199 -5.78 -3.98 7.77
CA ARG A 199 -6.81 -4.23 6.76
C ARG A 199 -6.90 -5.73 6.44
N TRP A 200 -5.78 -6.44 6.40
CA TRP A 200 -5.72 -7.86 6.12
C TRP A 200 -6.20 -8.71 7.29
N LEU A 201 -5.91 -8.34 8.55
CA LEU A 201 -6.53 -9.00 9.71
C LEU A 201 -8.07 -8.98 9.65
N ALA A 202 -8.65 -7.86 9.21
CA ALA A 202 -10.11 -7.71 9.13
C ALA A 202 -10.72 -8.42 7.90
N LEU A 203 -9.96 -8.55 6.80
CA LEU A 203 -10.43 -9.03 5.51
C LEU A 203 -11.17 -10.38 5.58
N PRO A 204 -10.62 -11.45 6.18
CA PRO A 204 -11.30 -12.74 6.26
C PRO A 204 -12.67 -12.66 6.94
N ALA A 205 -12.76 -11.91 8.03
CA ALA A 205 -13.99 -11.76 8.79
C ALA A 205 -15.03 -10.92 8.03
N LEU A 206 -14.62 -9.82 7.40
CA LEU A 206 -15.49 -8.99 6.58
C LEU A 206 -16.05 -9.79 5.40
N LYS A 207 -15.21 -10.46 4.64
CA LYS A 207 -15.64 -11.27 3.49
C LYS A 207 -16.53 -12.44 3.91
N ALA A 208 -16.22 -13.14 4.99
CA ALA A 208 -17.07 -14.22 5.52
C ALA A 208 -18.45 -13.74 5.93
N LEU A 209 -18.61 -12.48 6.33
CA LEU A 209 -19.86 -11.84 6.66
C LEU A 209 -20.56 -11.18 5.45
N GLY A 210 -19.96 -11.23 4.26
CA GLY A 210 -20.49 -10.62 3.04
C GLY A 210 -20.33 -9.09 2.99
N TYR A 211 -19.39 -8.54 3.76
CA TYR A 211 -19.09 -7.11 3.80
C TYR A 211 -17.95 -6.74 2.86
N SER A 212 -17.91 -5.46 2.49
CA SER A 212 -16.77 -4.87 1.77
C SER A 212 -15.53 -4.84 2.65
N VAL A 213 -14.34 -5.10 2.06
CA VAL A 213 -13.05 -4.86 2.74
C VAL A 213 -12.82 -3.37 3.01
N ASN A 214 -13.60 -2.49 2.37
CA ASN A 214 -13.53 -1.04 2.49
C ASN A 214 -14.68 -0.46 3.33
N THR A 215 -15.38 -1.28 4.12
CA THR A 215 -16.48 -0.76 4.95
C THR A 215 -15.95 0.21 6.00
N ASP A 216 -16.67 1.32 6.18
CA ASP A 216 -16.45 2.29 7.26
C ASP A 216 -17.55 2.26 8.34
N LYS A 217 -18.47 1.29 8.23
CA LYS A 217 -19.62 1.15 9.13
C LYS A 217 -19.22 0.47 10.43
N ASP A 218 -19.43 1.17 11.54
CA ASP A 218 -19.08 0.66 12.87
C ASP A 218 -19.72 -0.69 13.21
N GLU A 219 -20.97 -0.93 12.78
CA GLU A 219 -21.67 -2.20 13.00
C GLU A 219 -20.98 -3.36 12.27
N GLU A 220 -20.57 -3.17 11.02
CA GLU A 220 -19.91 -4.21 10.22
C GLU A 220 -18.52 -4.53 10.78
N ILE A 221 -17.77 -3.50 11.16
CA ILE A 221 -16.44 -3.63 11.80
C ILE A 221 -16.57 -4.32 13.18
N ALA A 222 -17.59 -3.99 13.97
CA ALA A 222 -17.85 -4.63 15.26
C ALA A 222 -18.13 -6.13 15.10
N LYS A 223 -18.98 -6.52 14.12
CA LYS A 223 -19.26 -7.94 13.83
C LYS A 223 -18.01 -8.69 13.35
N ALA A 224 -17.19 -8.07 12.51
CA ALA A 224 -15.91 -8.66 12.10
C ALA A 224 -14.99 -8.89 13.30
N LYS A 225 -14.88 -7.89 14.20
CA LYS A 225 -14.11 -8.01 15.45
C LYS A 225 -14.61 -9.15 16.34
N GLU A 226 -15.93 -9.28 16.54
CA GLU A 226 -16.51 -10.38 17.34
C GLU A 226 -16.08 -11.75 16.80
N LEU A 227 -16.07 -11.91 15.47
CA LEU A 227 -15.67 -13.15 14.81
C LEU A 227 -14.18 -13.43 15.01
N LEU A 228 -13.32 -12.42 14.88
CA LEU A 228 -11.87 -12.52 15.09
C LEU A 228 -11.51 -12.83 16.56
N VAL A 229 -12.20 -12.19 17.51
CA VAL A 229 -12.02 -12.49 18.95
C VAL A 229 -12.42 -13.91 19.28
N ALA A 230 -13.54 -14.40 18.71
CA ALA A 230 -13.97 -15.79 18.89
C ALA A 230 -13.00 -16.80 18.27
N GLN A 231 -12.30 -16.44 17.19
CA GLN A 231 -11.29 -17.29 16.54
C GLN A 231 -10.01 -17.41 17.37
N LYS A 232 -9.60 -16.33 18.05
CA LYS A 232 -8.27 -16.21 18.69
C LYS A 232 -7.84 -17.42 19.53
N PRO A 233 -8.69 -18.02 20.40
CA PRO A 233 -8.31 -19.21 21.17
C PRO A 233 -7.91 -20.42 20.32
N HIS A 234 -8.30 -20.43 19.04
CA HIS A 234 -8.09 -21.53 18.09
C HIS A 234 -6.89 -21.31 17.19
N LEU A 235 -6.23 -20.14 17.26
CA LEU A 235 -5.04 -19.84 16.48
C LEU A 235 -3.78 -20.52 17.08
N LEU A 236 -2.84 -20.89 16.20
CA LEU A 236 -1.44 -21.06 16.55
C LEU A 236 -0.84 -19.72 16.97
N GLY A 237 -1.20 -18.65 16.26
CA GLY A 237 -0.80 -17.29 16.52
C GLY A 237 -1.03 -16.37 15.34
N TYR A 238 -0.56 -15.14 15.49
CA TYR A 238 -0.49 -14.15 14.42
C TYR A 238 0.90 -14.16 13.79
N ASP A 239 0.99 -14.02 12.46
CA ASP A 239 2.25 -14.11 11.74
C ASP A 239 2.15 -13.47 10.35
N ASP A 240 2.89 -12.41 10.13
CA ASP A 240 2.93 -11.70 8.85
C ASP A 240 4.14 -12.11 7.97
N THR A 241 5.15 -12.82 8.52
CA THR A 241 6.43 -13.00 7.83
C THR A 241 6.97 -14.42 7.79
N THR A 242 6.67 -15.27 8.80
CA THR A 242 7.24 -16.60 8.93
C THR A 242 6.26 -17.74 8.66
N PHE A 243 5.02 -17.43 8.28
CA PHE A 243 3.96 -18.40 8.05
C PHE A 243 4.34 -19.47 6.99
N GLY A 244 5.13 -19.07 5.97
CA GLY A 244 5.63 -20.01 4.97
C GLY A 244 6.51 -21.12 5.57
N ASP A 245 7.37 -20.81 6.53
CA ASP A 245 8.23 -21.77 7.20
C ASP A 245 7.43 -22.67 8.18
N LYS A 246 6.41 -22.10 8.83
CA LYS A 246 5.47 -22.88 9.65
C LYS A 246 4.68 -23.89 8.83
N LEU A 247 4.29 -23.53 7.60
CA LEU A 247 3.69 -24.49 6.67
C LEU A 247 4.68 -25.57 6.24
N LYS A 248 5.90 -25.22 5.83
CA LYS A 248 6.93 -26.17 5.40
C LYS A 248 7.28 -27.16 6.51
N SER A 249 7.36 -26.72 7.77
CA SER A 249 7.60 -27.55 8.94
C SER A 249 6.40 -28.40 9.34
N GLY A 250 5.17 -28.00 8.99
CA GLY A 250 3.93 -28.63 9.44
C GLY A 250 3.46 -28.15 10.81
N GLU A 251 4.05 -27.11 11.36
CA GLU A 251 3.58 -26.43 12.56
C GLU A 251 2.22 -25.78 12.31
N ALA A 252 2.08 -25.09 11.17
CA ALA A 252 0.80 -24.63 10.66
C ALA A 252 0.28 -25.54 9.55
N VAL A 253 -1.04 -25.67 9.44
CA VAL A 253 -1.70 -26.43 8.38
C VAL A 253 -2.46 -25.52 7.39
N MET A 254 -2.94 -24.39 7.86
CA MET A 254 -3.57 -23.33 7.05
C MET A 254 -3.14 -21.97 7.60
N VAL A 255 -2.90 -21.03 6.71
CA VAL A 255 -2.50 -19.67 7.09
C VAL A 255 -3.19 -18.66 6.18
N GLU A 256 -3.51 -17.50 6.71
CA GLU A 256 -3.79 -16.35 5.88
C GLU A 256 -2.47 -15.87 5.26
N ALA A 257 -2.45 -15.61 3.96
CA ALA A 257 -1.23 -15.25 3.25
C ALA A 257 -1.50 -14.35 2.04
N TRP A 258 -0.56 -13.45 1.77
CA TRP A 258 -0.43 -12.88 0.42
C TRP A 258 0.05 -13.98 -0.54
N ASP A 259 -0.45 -13.96 -1.76
CA ASP A 259 -0.22 -14.99 -2.78
C ASP A 259 1.28 -15.27 -3.02
N GLY A 260 2.09 -14.24 -3.26
CA GLY A 260 3.52 -14.41 -3.57
C GLY A 260 4.34 -15.00 -2.43
N TRP A 261 3.88 -14.91 -1.19
CA TRP A 261 4.58 -15.46 -0.02
C TRP A 261 4.13 -16.88 0.35
N CYS A 262 3.09 -17.40 -0.33
CA CYS A 262 2.69 -18.78 -0.21
C CYS A 262 3.68 -19.69 -0.98
N PRO A 263 4.45 -20.57 -0.32
CA PRO A 263 5.51 -21.33 -0.97
C PRO A 263 4.98 -22.51 -1.80
N THR A 264 4.10 -22.24 -2.74
CA THR A 264 3.47 -23.27 -3.60
C THR A 264 4.45 -23.99 -4.53
N THR A 265 5.65 -23.42 -4.70
CA THR A 265 6.75 -24.00 -5.48
C THR A 265 7.70 -24.84 -4.62
N ASP A 266 7.40 -25.09 -3.33
CA ASP A 266 8.19 -25.96 -2.48
C ASP A 266 8.39 -27.32 -3.16
N PRO A 267 9.63 -27.88 -3.19
CA PRO A 267 9.92 -29.11 -3.89
C PRO A 267 9.10 -30.32 -3.43
N LYS A 268 8.57 -30.31 -2.19
CA LYS A 268 7.67 -31.36 -1.71
C LYS A 268 6.32 -31.35 -2.41
N GLY A 269 5.93 -30.22 -3.02
CA GLY A 269 4.68 -30.07 -3.79
C GLY A 269 3.41 -30.24 -2.96
N ASN A 270 3.50 -30.03 -1.64
CA ASN A 270 2.40 -30.27 -0.70
C ASN A 270 1.83 -28.98 -0.08
N ILE A 271 2.09 -27.83 -0.72
CA ILE A 271 1.52 -26.53 -0.33
C ILE A 271 0.71 -25.99 -1.52
N ALA A 272 -0.47 -25.49 -1.22
CA ALA A 272 -1.37 -24.88 -2.19
C ALA A 272 -1.97 -23.58 -1.65
N PHE A 273 -2.52 -22.79 -2.55
CA PHE A 273 -3.19 -21.54 -2.26
C PHE A 273 -4.62 -21.57 -2.78
N GLU A 274 -5.52 -20.96 -2.06
CA GLU A 274 -6.92 -20.82 -2.45
C GLU A 274 -7.43 -19.43 -2.14
N VAL A 275 -8.06 -18.80 -3.11
CA VAL A 275 -8.89 -17.60 -2.88
C VAL A 275 -10.27 -18.12 -2.44
N PRO A 276 -10.73 -17.78 -1.23
CA PRO A 276 -12.02 -18.24 -0.74
C PRO A 276 -13.19 -17.77 -1.60
N LYS A 277 -14.26 -18.56 -1.63
CA LYS A 277 -15.45 -18.30 -2.44
C LYS A 277 -16.18 -16.99 -2.12
N GLU A 278 -15.99 -16.47 -0.92
CA GLU A 278 -16.51 -15.16 -0.51
C GLU A 278 -15.78 -14.00 -1.16
N GLY A 279 -14.73 -14.30 -1.96
CA GLY A 279 -13.84 -13.34 -2.59
C GLY A 279 -12.73 -12.86 -1.65
N SER A 280 -11.87 -12.04 -2.18
CA SER A 280 -10.73 -11.45 -1.47
C SER A 280 -10.47 -10.03 -1.95
N ASP A 281 -9.28 -9.52 -1.65
CA ASP A 281 -8.80 -8.22 -2.10
C ASP A 281 -8.04 -8.29 -3.42
N LEU A 282 -7.85 -7.11 -4.00
CA LEU A 282 -6.76 -6.78 -4.91
C LEU A 282 -5.87 -5.76 -4.20
N TRP A 283 -4.67 -6.16 -3.83
CA TRP A 283 -3.66 -5.23 -3.36
C TRP A 283 -2.69 -4.86 -4.49
N VAL A 284 -2.18 -3.65 -4.45
CA VAL A 284 -1.22 -3.12 -5.44
C VAL A 284 -0.19 -2.29 -4.71
N ASP A 285 1.09 -2.60 -4.89
CA ASP A 285 2.18 -1.73 -4.47
C ASP A 285 2.60 -0.85 -5.63
N THR A 286 2.80 0.42 -5.35
CA THR A 286 3.02 1.44 -6.37
C THR A 286 4.29 2.24 -6.08
N MET A 287 4.82 2.84 -7.13
CA MET A 287 5.87 3.86 -7.08
C MET A 287 5.23 5.23 -7.21
N VAL A 288 5.52 6.14 -6.30
CA VAL A 288 5.08 7.54 -6.32
C VAL A 288 6.27 8.48 -6.27
N ILE A 289 6.12 9.67 -6.86
CA ILE A 289 7.13 10.73 -6.80
C ILE A 289 6.64 11.80 -5.83
N MET A 290 7.50 12.20 -4.89
CA MET A 290 7.14 13.24 -3.93
C MET A 290 7.17 14.62 -4.59
N LYS A 291 6.16 15.45 -4.32
CA LYS A 291 6.07 16.82 -4.87
C LYS A 291 7.24 17.70 -4.44
N SER A 292 7.80 17.48 -3.25
CA SER A 292 8.95 18.18 -2.73
C SER A 292 10.27 17.81 -3.40
N SER A 293 10.30 16.73 -4.20
CA SER A 293 11.50 16.27 -4.90
C SER A 293 12.12 17.38 -5.75
N LYS A 294 13.44 17.51 -5.66
CA LYS A 294 14.26 18.38 -6.51
C LYS A 294 14.91 17.60 -7.68
N ASN A 295 14.63 16.30 -7.78
CA ASN A 295 15.22 15.36 -8.74
C ASN A 295 14.14 14.66 -9.56
N LYS A 296 13.08 15.41 -9.95
CA LYS A 296 11.87 14.86 -10.57
C LYS A 296 12.15 14.12 -11.87
N GLU A 297 13.03 14.65 -12.74
CA GLU A 297 13.40 13.96 -13.99
C GLU A 297 14.13 12.65 -13.69
N ALA A 298 15.06 12.64 -12.72
CA ALA A 298 15.75 11.44 -12.34
C ALA A 298 14.81 10.41 -11.68
N ALA A 299 13.81 10.87 -10.91
CA ALA A 299 12.78 10.02 -10.32
C ALA A 299 11.93 9.32 -11.41
N HIS A 300 11.48 10.06 -12.43
CA HIS A 300 10.76 9.49 -13.57
C HIS A 300 11.65 8.51 -14.36
N ALA A 301 12.92 8.88 -14.59
CA ALA A 301 13.89 8.02 -15.28
C ALA A 301 14.14 6.71 -14.52
N LEU A 302 14.19 6.74 -13.17
CA LEU A 302 14.31 5.54 -12.35
C LEU A 302 13.06 4.64 -12.50
N ILE A 303 11.87 5.21 -12.43
CA ILE A 303 10.62 4.46 -12.64
C ILE A 303 10.60 3.86 -14.05
N ASN A 304 10.98 4.62 -15.06
CA ASN A 304 11.09 4.10 -16.43
C ASN A 304 12.11 2.96 -16.55
N TYR A 305 13.25 3.06 -15.86
CA TYR A 305 14.25 1.99 -15.80
C TYR A 305 13.67 0.72 -15.15
N ILE A 306 12.95 0.86 -14.05
CA ILE A 306 12.28 -0.25 -13.36
C ILE A 306 11.29 -0.95 -14.30
N LEU A 307 10.48 -0.19 -15.05
CA LEU A 307 9.46 -0.73 -15.97
C LEU A 307 10.03 -1.32 -17.27
N ALA A 308 11.34 -1.21 -17.53
CA ALA A 308 11.91 -1.94 -18.65
C ALA A 308 11.68 -3.45 -18.43
N PRO A 309 11.24 -4.21 -19.47
CA PRO A 309 10.83 -5.60 -19.29
C PRO A 309 11.90 -6.48 -18.65
N GLU A 310 13.16 -6.28 -18.99
CA GLU A 310 14.31 -7.00 -18.40
C GLU A 310 14.53 -6.69 -16.92
N ASN A 311 14.18 -5.49 -16.47
CA ASN A 311 14.36 -5.06 -15.10
C ASN A 311 13.14 -5.45 -14.25
N HIS A 312 11.92 -5.27 -14.78
CA HIS A 312 10.70 -5.57 -14.03
C HIS A 312 10.45 -7.08 -13.90
N SER A 313 10.92 -7.90 -14.86
CA SER A 313 10.87 -9.36 -14.72
C SER A 313 11.69 -9.86 -13.54
N TRP A 314 12.77 -9.15 -13.19
CA TRP A 314 13.55 -9.45 -11.99
C TRP A 314 12.68 -9.43 -10.72
N ALA A 315 11.81 -8.44 -10.58
CA ALA A 315 10.91 -8.34 -9.42
C ALA A 315 10.00 -9.57 -9.31
N ALA A 316 9.39 -10.00 -10.43
CA ALA A 316 8.55 -11.19 -10.43
C ALA A 316 9.34 -12.46 -10.02
N GLU A 317 10.57 -12.61 -10.51
CA GLU A 317 11.40 -13.80 -10.26
C GLU A 317 12.01 -13.84 -8.85
N ASN A 318 12.25 -12.67 -8.20
CA ASN A 318 12.98 -12.60 -6.94
C ASN A 318 12.08 -12.20 -5.74
N ILE A 319 11.04 -11.40 -5.97
CA ILE A 319 10.06 -11.06 -4.92
C ILE A 319 8.92 -12.10 -4.88
N ASN A 320 8.76 -12.87 -5.97
CA ASN A 320 7.67 -13.84 -6.18
C ASN A 320 6.27 -13.20 -6.24
N TYR A 321 6.19 -11.91 -6.47
CA TYR A 321 4.96 -11.21 -6.77
C TYR A 321 4.79 -10.98 -8.26
N LYS A 322 3.56 -11.09 -8.73
CA LYS A 322 3.23 -10.73 -10.09
C LYS A 322 3.48 -9.24 -10.31
N VAL A 323 4.07 -8.91 -11.45
CA VAL A 323 4.24 -7.51 -11.86
C VAL A 323 3.18 -7.11 -12.87
N PRO A 324 2.62 -5.89 -12.78
CA PRO A 324 1.60 -5.40 -13.70
C PRO A 324 2.14 -5.01 -15.09
N ASN A 325 3.26 -5.58 -15.48
CA ASN A 325 3.99 -5.34 -16.73
C ASN A 325 3.92 -6.59 -17.63
N LYS A 326 3.11 -6.51 -18.68
CA LYS A 326 2.88 -7.61 -19.61
C LYS A 326 4.17 -8.07 -20.27
N ALA A 327 4.95 -7.13 -20.81
CA ALA A 327 6.21 -7.44 -21.50
C ALA A 327 7.25 -8.05 -20.56
N ALA A 328 7.24 -7.70 -19.27
CA ALA A 328 8.08 -8.33 -18.26
C ALA A 328 7.62 -9.75 -17.96
N MET A 329 6.31 -9.97 -17.75
CA MET A 329 5.77 -11.30 -17.45
C MET A 329 5.97 -12.30 -18.61
N GLU A 330 6.01 -11.85 -19.86
CA GLU A 330 6.35 -12.69 -21.02
C GLU A 330 7.80 -13.22 -20.98
N ARG A 331 8.68 -12.60 -20.17
CA ARG A 331 10.08 -13.03 -19.98
C ARG A 331 10.24 -14.02 -18.83
N VAL A 332 9.32 -13.98 -17.87
CA VAL A 332 9.37 -14.80 -16.63
C VAL A 332 9.06 -16.26 -16.97
N LYS A 333 9.94 -17.17 -16.55
CA LYS A 333 9.64 -18.60 -16.56
C LYS A 333 8.81 -18.93 -15.32
N VAL A 334 7.49 -18.95 -15.48
CA VAL A 334 6.59 -19.28 -14.37
C VAL A 334 6.76 -20.76 -13.98
N PRO A 335 7.28 -21.05 -12.75
CA PRO A 335 7.40 -22.43 -12.29
C PRO A 335 6.03 -23.10 -12.20
N LYS A 336 6.00 -24.42 -12.38
CA LYS A 336 4.74 -25.18 -12.19
C LYS A 336 4.24 -25.04 -10.76
N GLY A 337 2.99 -24.62 -10.62
CA GLY A 337 2.35 -24.36 -9.33
C GLY A 337 2.62 -22.97 -8.75
N SER A 338 3.44 -22.14 -9.40
CA SER A 338 3.66 -20.75 -8.99
C SER A 338 2.41 -19.90 -9.19
N LEU A 339 2.11 -19.06 -8.22
CA LEU A 339 1.02 -18.10 -8.24
C LEU A 339 1.29 -16.92 -9.19
N LEU A 340 2.51 -16.77 -9.69
CA LEU A 340 2.81 -15.86 -10.80
C LEU A 340 1.97 -16.15 -12.06
N GLY A 341 1.42 -17.37 -12.16
CA GLY A 341 0.53 -17.79 -13.25
C GLY A 341 -0.91 -17.29 -13.16
N ILE A 342 -1.34 -16.69 -12.03
CA ILE A 342 -2.69 -16.10 -11.91
C ILE A 342 -2.84 -15.01 -12.98
N LYS A 343 -3.92 -15.02 -13.71
CA LYS A 343 -4.15 -14.04 -14.79
C LYS A 343 -4.56 -12.68 -14.21
N PRO A 344 -4.28 -11.56 -14.92
CA PRO A 344 -4.67 -10.23 -14.47
C PRO A 344 -6.17 -10.09 -14.20
N ASP A 345 -7.02 -10.65 -15.06
CA ASP A 345 -8.48 -10.64 -14.89
C ASP A 345 -8.93 -11.37 -13.61
N GLU A 346 -8.29 -12.49 -13.27
CA GLU A 346 -8.55 -13.21 -12.02
C GLU A 346 -8.18 -12.37 -10.77
N LEU A 347 -7.14 -11.53 -10.87
CA LEU A 347 -6.78 -10.60 -9.78
C LEU A 347 -7.80 -9.47 -9.65
N LEU A 348 -8.35 -8.98 -10.77
CA LEU A 348 -9.34 -7.90 -10.78
C LEU A 348 -10.72 -8.34 -10.26
N ASP A 349 -10.97 -9.64 -10.11
CA ASP A 349 -12.13 -10.15 -9.37
C ASP A 349 -12.04 -9.84 -7.86
N GLY A 350 -10.83 -9.52 -7.37
CA GLY A 350 -10.59 -9.04 -6.03
C GLY A 350 -11.10 -7.61 -5.80
N GLU A 351 -11.56 -7.33 -4.60
CA GLU A 351 -11.98 -5.98 -4.21
C GLU A 351 -10.76 -5.12 -3.91
N SER A 352 -10.54 -4.07 -4.71
CA SER A 352 -9.41 -3.16 -4.48
C SER A 352 -9.48 -2.52 -3.10
N ILE A 353 -8.37 -2.55 -2.36
CA ILE A 353 -8.23 -1.79 -1.12
C ILE A 353 -8.05 -0.32 -1.47
N VAL A 354 -8.90 0.54 -0.90
CA VAL A 354 -8.84 2.00 -1.09
C VAL A 354 -8.57 2.73 0.23
N ASP A 355 -8.13 3.97 0.15
CA ASP A 355 -8.02 4.82 1.34
C ASP A 355 -9.41 5.09 1.95
N LEU A 356 -9.47 5.03 3.26
CA LEU A 356 -10.67 5.32 4.04
C LEU A 356 -10.54 6.62 4.85
N GLY A 357 -9.49 7.39 4.62
CA GLY A 357 -9.22 8.60 5.36
C GLY A 357 -9.25 8.36 6.88
N GLN A 358 -10.01 9.16 7.61
CA GLN A 358 -10.12 9.02 9.08
C GLN A 358 -10.71 7.68 9.52
N ALA A 359 -11.50 7.00 8.69
CA ALA A 359 -12.08 5.71 9.03
C ALA A 359 -11.02 4.58 9.11
N SER A 360 -9.82 4.78 8.56
CA SER A 360 -8.69 3.84 8.72
C SER A 360 -8.34 3.59 10.18
N THR A 361 -8.53 4.59 11.06
CA THR A 361 -8.31 4.44 12.52
C THR A 361 -9.19 3.38 13.18
N LYS A 362 -10.33 3.03 12.57
CA LYS A 362 -11.21 1.97 13.06
C LYS A 362 -10.54 0.60 12.89
N TYR A 363 -9.77 0.41 11.83
CA TYR A 363 -9.03 -0.82 11.57
C TYR A 363 -7.80 -0.94 12.48
N THR A 364 -7.07 0.15 12.71
CA THR A 364 -5.99 0.21 13.70
C THR A 364 -6.51 -0.20 15.07
N ARG A 365 -7.64 0.36 15.46
CA ARG A 365 -8.29 0.01 16.73
C ARG A 365 -8.73 -1.45 16.77
N LEU A 366 -9.36 -1.97 15.69
CA LEU A 366 -9.76 -3.37 15.60
C LEU A 366 -8.56 -4.29 15.77
N SER A 367 -7.47 -4.05 15.02
CA SER A 367 -6.24 -4.85 15.08
C SER A 367 -5.67 -4.84 16.50
N THR A 368 -5.52 -3.67 17.11
CA THR A 368 -5.02 -3.53 18.49
C THR A 368 -5.89 -4.30 19.48
N GLU A 369 -7.20 -4.15 19.42
CA GLU A 369 -8.12 -4.79 20.37
C GLU A 369 -8.18 -6.31 20.18
N VAL A 370 -8.11 -6.81 18.94
CA VAL A 370 -8.11 -8.24 18.65
C VAL A 370 -6.78 -8.88 19.06
N THR A 371 -5.65 -8.26 18.75
CA THR A 371 -4.33 -8.85 19.05
C THR A 371 -3.94 -8.74 20.53
N ALA A 372 -4.35 -7.68 21.23
CA ALA A 372 -4.04 -7.45 22.63
C ALA A 372 -4.82 -8.32 23.62
N GLN A 373 -6.02 -8.80 23.27
CA GLN A 373 -6.80 -9.65 24.19
C GLN A 373 -6.12 -11.01 24.32
N SER A 374 -5.62 -11.33 25.51
CA SER A 374 -5.02 -12.64 25.89
C SER A 374 -6.10 -13.69 26.15
#